data_2134c6b46505c6d4093917cd95dce2ea
#
_entry.id   2134c6b46505c6d4093917cd95dce2ea
#
_cell.length_a   1.000
_cell.length_b   1.000
_cell.length_c   1.000
_cell.angle_alpha   90.00
_cell.angle_beta   90.00
_cell.angle_gamma   90.00
#
_symmetry.space_group_name_H-M   'P 1'
#
loop_
_entity.id
_entity.type
_entity.pdbx_description
1 polymer ?
#
loop_
_entity_poly.entity_id
_entity_poly.type
_entity_poly.pdbx_seq_one_letter_code
_entity_poly.pdbx_strand_id
1 'polypeptide(L)'
;VLKQKQFLKETKMAELVPTEVDKYNSLIATYDNEFKRWEARTKKIIRRYRDDTRSASGNDTAKFNILWSNVQTLIPAVYSKMPKADVSRRFGDNDPIGRVASLLVERALDFEIEHYTDFRSTMRYAVEDRFLGGRGVAWVRYEPHVTEVPGMPEMPENDDGLQVTEDADEAETQDFTAGQVEPMEQIEYECAPTDYVHWADFGHSVARTWEEVTQVWRWVYMTKDALVERFGEEAARNIPLDSGPDPLSNYASNQKEYTRAKICELWDKETGKVYWFSKQGNKFIDVRDDPLELEQFFPCCKPLYATMTSDSLVPVPDFVLYQDQANELDILSDRIDGLVKSLRVRGVYDASVPALQRLLTEGDNNTLIPVDKWMAFSEKGGLKGAIDLLPLDTLANALLQCYRARQEIKQQIYEITGLSDILRGASQASETATAQQIKGQFASLRLRSMQEEVALFASDLIRLKAQIICTKFQPQTILMYAGASQMQPVDQQMIPQALQLIKNKPLRNFRIEVAADSLV
;
A
#
# COMPACT_ATOMS: atom_id res chain seq x y z
N VAL A 1 -56.59 11.83 -28.04
CA VAL A 1 -55.16 12.12 -28.34
C VAL A 1 -54.56 13.12 -27.32
N LEU A 2 -55.30 14.15 -26.90
CA LEU A 2 -54.80 15.13 -25.89
C LEU A 2 -54.71 14.54 -24.46
N LYS A 3 -55.64 13.68 -24.04
CA LYS A 3 -55.59 13.00 -22.72
C LYS A 3 -54.50 11.90 -22.65
N GLN A 4 -54.13 11.26 -23.74
CA GLN A 4 -53.04 10.30 -23.79
C GLN A 4 -51.65 10.99 -23.75
N LYS A 5 -51.53 12.19 -24.33
CA LYS A 5 -50.27 12.98 -24.22
C LYS A 5 -50.06 13.59 -22.83
N GLN A 6 -51.15 13.87 -22.11
CA GLN A 6 -51.07 14.35 -20.74
C GLN A 6 -50.70 13.23 -19.77
N PHE A 7 -51.25 12.02 -19.95
CA PHE A 7 -50.91 10.84 -19.17
C PHE A 7 -49.46 10.35 -19.41
N LEU A 8 -48.93 10.49 -20.63
CA LEU A 8 -47.54 10.21 -20.96
C LEU A 8 -46.56 11.30 -20.47
N LYS A 9 -47.05 12.50 -20.22
CA LYS A 9 -46.23 13.58 -19.61
C LYS A 9 -46.20 13.48 -18.08
N GLU A 10 -47.26 13.02 -17.46
CA GLU A 10 -47.31 12.75 -16.01
C GLU A 10 -46.54 11.49 -15.60
N THR A 11 -46.46 10.50 -16.51
CA THR A 11 -45.63 9.29 -16.28
C THR A 11 -44.11 9.54 -16.51
N LYS A 12 -43.73 10.69 -17.10
CA LYS A 12 -42.33 11.06 -17.32
C LYS A 12 -41.76 11.98 -16.27
N MET A 13 -42.51 12.39 -15.27
CA MET A 13 -42.06 13.20 -14.14
C MET A 13 -42.48 12.63 -12.78
N ALA A 14 -42.51 11.30 -12.64
CA ALA A 14 -42.18 10.73 -11.37
C ALA A 14 -40.66 10.92 -11.25
N GLU A 15 -40.23 11.98 -10.58
CA GLU A 15 -38.88 12.05 -10.03
C GLU A 15 -38.68 10.74 -9.28
N LEU A 16 -37.83 9.88 -9.83
CA LEU A 16 -37.34 8.68 -9.15
C LEU A 16 -36.69 9.23 -7.87
N VAL A 17 -37.37 9.08 -6.74
CA VAL A 17 -36.73 9.33 -5.44
C VAL A 17 -35.51 8.43 -5.43
N PRO A 18 -34.28 8.99 -5.39
CA PRO A 18 -33.08 8.18 -5.46
C PRO A 18 -33.15 7.17 -4.32
N THR A 19 -32.91 5.89 -4.64
CA THR A 19 -32.74 4.90 -3.58
C THR A 19 -31.53 5.31 -2.72
N GLU A 20 -31.49 4.91 -1.45
CA GLU A 20 -30.36 5.25 -0.60
C GLU A 20 -29.01 4.79 -1.19
N VAL A 21 -28.98 3.70 -1.93
CA VAL A 21 -27.82 3.20 -2.69
C VAL A 21 -27.45 4.17 -3.82
N ASP A 22 -28.41 4.78 -4.50
CA ASP A 22 -28.15 5.75 -5.57
C ASP A 22 -27.49 7.01 -5.06
N LYS A 23 -27.81 7.44 -3.82
CA LYS A 23 -27.10 8.54 -3.13
C LYS A 23 -25.61 8.26 -3.03
N TYR A 24 -25.23 7.08 -2.53
CA TYR A 24 -23.83 6.70 -2.38
C TYR A 24 -23.14 6.43 -3.72
N ASN A 25 -23.83 5.85 -4.69
CA ASN A 25 -23.30 5.70 -6.04
C ASN A 25 -23.00 7.07 -6.69
N SER A 26 -23.85 8.08 -6.48
CA SER A 26 -23.61 9.45 -6.94
C SER A 26 -22.41 10.10 -6.24
N LEU A 27 -22.25 9.87 -4.94
CA LEU A 27 -21.07 10.30 -4.19
C LEU A 27 -19.78 9.68 -4.76
N ILE A 28 -19.78 8.36 -4.99
CA ILE A 28 -18.64 7.65 -5.59
C ILE A 28 -18.35 8.18 -7.01
N ALA A 29 -19.39 8.43 -7.82
CA ALA A 29 -19.22 9.00 -9.15
C ALA A 29 -18.61 10.41 -9.13
N THR A 30 -18.95 11.22 -8.14
CA THR A 30 -18.38 12.57 -7.95
C THR A 30 -16.88 12.46 -7.62
N TYR A 31 -16.52 11.58 -6.69
CA TYR A 31 -15.13 11.27 -6.38
C TYR A 31 -14.37 10.76 -7.61
N ASP A 32 -14.90 9.76 -8.31
CA ASP A 32 -14.29 9.18 -9.51
C ASP A 32 -13.99 10.26 -10.57
N ASN A 33 -14.88 11.24 -10.74
CA ASN A 33 -14.69 12.35 -11.67
C ASN A 33 -13.54 13.28 -11.25
N GLU A 34 -13.46 13.66 -9.96
CA GLU A 34 -12.41 14.52 -9.45
C GLU A 34 -11.05 13.84 -9.50
N PHE A 35 -10.98 12.57 -9.09
CA PHE A 35 -9.72 11.80 -9.04
C PHE A 35 -9.32 11.16 -10.39
N LYS A 36 -10.15 11.23 -11.43
CA LYS A 36 -9.92 10.60 -12.74
C LYS A 36 -8.56 10.92 -13.35
N ARG A 37 -8.14 12.20 -13.31
CA ARG A 37 -6.85 12.62 -13.87
C ARG A 37 -5.69 12.06 -13.05
N TRP A 38 -5.82 12.07 -11.74
CA TRP A 38 -4.83 11.51 -10.83
C TRP A 38 -4.69 9.99 -11.02
N GLU A 39 -5.80 9.28 -11.10
CA GLU A 39 -5.80 7.83 -11.33
C GLU A 39 -5.12 7.44 -12.65
N ALA A 40 -5.46 8.13 -13.74
CA ALA A 40 -4.83 7.90 -15.04
C ALA A 40 -3.32 8.18 -15.03
N ARG A 41 -2.89 9.19 -14.26
CA ARG A 41 -1.48 9.54 -14.07
C ARG A 41 -0.77 8.48 -13.23
N THR A 42 -1.35 8.06 -12.13
CA THR A 42 -0.81 7.01 -11.25
C THR A 42 -0.59 5.70 -11.99
N LYS A 43 -1.56 5.26 -12.82
CA LYS A 43 -1.40 4.07 -13.69
C LYS A 43 -0.19 4.18 -14.63
N LYS A 44 0.06 5.36 -15.22
CA LYS A 44 1.23 5.59 -16.07
C LYS A 44 2.55 5.52 -15.27
N ILE A 45 2.57 6.10 -14.07
CA ILE A 45 3.73 6.10 -13.18
C ILE A 45 4.09 4.67 -12.76
N ILE A 46 3.11 3.87 -12.35
CA ILE A 46 3.31 2.47 -11.96
C ILE A 46 3.83 1.63 -13.12
N ARG A 47 3.28 1.79 -14.34
CA ARG A 47 3.79 1.12 -15.54
C ARG A 47 5.24 1.48 -15.84
N ARG A 48 5.61 2.76 -15.66
CA ARG A 48 7.00 3.21 -15.80
C ARG A 48 7.90 2.60 -14.72
N TYR A 49 7.44 2.56 -13.48
CA TYR A 49 8.17 1.96 -12.36
C TYR A 49 8.50 0.49 -12.62
N ARG A 50 7.51 -0.27 -13.09
CA ARG A 50 7.64 -1.69 -13.45
C ARG A 50 8.37 -1.95 -14.77
N ASP A 51 8.59 -0.93 -15.58
CA ASP A 51 9.11 -1.03 -16.96
C ASP A 51 8.23 -1.93 -17.88
N ASP A 52 6.91 -1.92 -17.65
CA ASP A 52 5.93 -2.77 -18.35
C ASP A 52 5.81 -2.44 -19.87
N THR A 53 6.45 -1.36 -20.33
CA THR A 53 6.43 -0.94 -21.74
C THR A 53 7.54 -1.59 -22.57
N ARG A 54 8.43 -2.36 -21.94
CA ARG A 54 9.53 -3.02 -22.64
C ARG A 54 9.01 -4.23 -23.43
N SER A 55 9.29 -4.28 -24.70
CA SER A 55 8.86 -5.35 -25.59
C SER A 55 9.74 -6.60 -25.44
N ALA A 56 9.12 -7.79 -25.54
CA ALA A 56 9.85 -9.05 -25.55
C ALA A 56 10.75 -9.24 -26.80
N SER A 57 10.61 -8.39 -27.82
CA SER A 57 11.34 -8.49 -29.10
C SER A 57 12.77 -7.91 -29.08
N GLY A 58 13.20 -7.29 -27.98
CA GLY A 58 14.56 -6.78 -27.81
C GLY A 58 14.92 -5.52 -28.61
N ASN A 59 13.96 -4.92 -29.34
CA ASN A 59 14.14 -3.68 -30.12
C ASN A 59 13.73 -2.42 -29.34
N ASP A 60 13.77 -2.48 -28.02
CA ASP A 60 13.37 -1.34 -27.21
C ASP A 60 14.48 -0.30 -27.07
N THR A 61 14.06 0.95 -26.96
CA THR A 61 14.95 2.08 -26.66
C THR A 61 15.60 1.92 -25.30
N ALA A 62 16.87 2.26 -25.18
CA ALA A 62 17.57 2.22 -23.90
C ALA A 62 16.99 3.27 -22.94
N LYS A 63 16.54 2.83 -21.76
CA LYS A 63 15.96 3.69 -20.71
C LYS A 63 16.77 3.62 -19.43
N PHE A 64 16.77 4.72 -18.69
CA PHE A 64 17.32 4.76 -17.35
C PHE A 64 16.18 4.95 -16.32
N ASN A 65 15.75 3.85 -15.68
CA ASN A 65 14.62 3.91 -14.74
C ASN A 65 15.01 4.59 -13.41
N ILE A 66 15.18 5.92 -13.48
CA ILE A 66 15.50 6.75 -12.32
C ILE A 66 14.39 6.72 -11.26
N LEU A 67 13.12 6.54 -11.68
CA LEU A 67 11.98 6.43 -10.77
C LEU A 67 12.13 5.23 -9.84
N TRP A 68 12.41 4.05 -10.39
CA TRP A 68 12.65 2.85 -9.59
C TRP A 68 13.80 3.06 -8.61
N SER A 69 14.92 3.59 -9.09
CA SER A 69 16.10 3.85 -8.26
C SER A 69 15.80 4.82 -7.09
N ASN A 70 15.03 5.88 -7.34
CA ASN A 70 14.66 6.85 -6.31
C ASN A 70 13.74 6.24 -5.26
N VAL A 71 12.69 5.54 -5.69
CA VAL A 71 11.71 4.90 -4.78
C VAL A 71 12.40 3.84 -3.92
N GLN A 72 13.25 2.98 -4.52
CA GLN A 72 13.98 1.94 -3.77
C GLN A 72 15.01 2.51 -2.77
N THR A 73 15.46 3.74 -2.98
CA THR A 73 16.33 4.43 -2.01
C THR A 73 15.52 5.07 -0.89
N LEU A 74 14.37 5.65 -1.22
CA LEU A 74 13.55 6.40 -0.26
C LEU A 74 12.75 5.50 0.69
N ILE A 75 12.20 4.37 0.22
CA ILE A 75 11.42 3.47 1.07
C ILE A 75 12.20 3.06 2.33
N PRO A 76 13.39 2.46 2.24
CA PRO A 76 14.14 2.07 3.45
C PRO A 76 14.65 3.27 4.26
N ALA A 77 14.81 4.44 3.63
CA ALA A 77 15.22 5.65 4.33
C ALA A 77 14.11 6.26 5.20
N VAL A 78 12.83 5.98 4.92
CA VAL A 78 11.69 6.48 5.71
C VAL A 78 11.02 5.38 6.55
N TYR A 79 11.13 4.12 6.13
CA TYR A 79 10.54 3.00 6.84
C TYR A 79 11.39 1.73 6.67
N SER A 80 12.14 1.35 7.67
CA SER A 80 13.00 0.15 7.67
C SER A 80 12.71 -0.83 8.81
N LYS A 81 12.20 -0.35 9.94
CA LYS A 81 11.93 -1.14 11.14
C LYS A 81 10.46 -1.15 11.50
N MET A 82 10.05 -2.19 12.21
CA MET A 82 8.71 -2.29 12.79
C MET A 82 8.57 -1.24 13.91
N PRO A 83 7.49 -0.45 13.92
CA PRO A 83 7.24 0.47 15.02
C PRO A 83 6.96 -0.29 16.32
N LYS A 84 7.38 0.27 17.43
CA LYS A 84 6.98 -0.16 18.77
C LYS A 84 6.03 0.87 19.35
N ALA A 85 4.99 0.38 20.01
CA ALA A 85 4.04 1.23 20.69
C ALA A 85 4.69 1.76 21.98
N ASP A 86 4.58 3.06 22.23
CA ASP A 86 4.88 3.70 23.50
C ASP A 86 3.55 4.18 24.09
N VAL A 87 3.13 3.53 25.18
CA VAL A 87 1.86 3.82 25.84
C VAL A 87 2.11 4.38 27.23
N SER A 88 1.82 5.65 27.39
CA SER A 88 1.97 6.36 28.65
C SER A 88 0.65 6.97 29.14
N ARG A 89 0.61 7.40 30.40
CA ARG A 89 -0.52 8.17 30.92
C ARG A 89 -0.57 9.55 30.27
N ARG A 90 -1.73 9.94 29.79
CA ARG A 90 -1.91 11.19 29.01
C ARG A 90 -1.48 12.44 29.78
N PHE A 91 -1.76 12.47 31.09
CA PHE A 91 -1.48 13.64 31.93
C PHE A 91 -0.28 13.45 32.85
N GLY A 92 0.48 12.36 32.69
CA GLY A 92 1.70 12.11 33.46
C GLY A 92 1.46 11.91 34.96
N ASP A 93 0.25 11.52 35.36
CA ASP A 93 -0.12 11.23 36.74
C ASP A 93 0.57 9.96 37.26
N ASN A 94 1.07 10.02 38.51
CA ASN A 94 1.75 8.89 39.16
C ASN A 94 0.74 7.88 39.75
N ASP A 95 -0.31 7.52 39.00
CA ASP A 95 -1.24 6.49 39.39
C ASP A 95 -0.67 5.10 39.09
N PRO A 96 -0.44 4.24 40.11
CA PRO A 96 0.11 2.90 39.89
C PRO A 96 -0.83 2.02 39.03
N ILE A 97 -2.14 2.18 39.18
CA ILE A 97 -3.15 1.44 38.40
C ILE A 97 -3.07 1.88 36.92
N GLY A 98 -2.95 3.19 36.67
CA GLY A 98 -2.77 3.73 35.35
C GLY A 98 -1.46 3.28 34.69
N ARG A 99 -0.39 3.12 35.45
CA ARG A 99 0.89 2.57 34.94
C ARG A 99 0.71 1.10 34.49
N VAL A 100 0.04 0.27 35.31
CA VAL A 100 -0.23 -1.13 34.97
C VAL A 100 -1.14 -1.21 33.74
N ALA A 101 -2.17 -0.36 33.67
CA ALA A 101 -3.06 -0.29 32.50
C ALA A 101 -2.30 0.10 31.22
N SER A 102 -1.41 1.10 31.27
CA SER A 102 -0.55 1.47 30.14
C SER A 102 0.32 0.31 29.67
N LEU A 103 0.96 -0.39 30.61
CA LEU A 103 1.81 -1.55 30.32
C LEU A 103 1.04 -2.72 29.69
N LEU A 104 -0.20 -2.98 30.15
CA LEU A 104 -1.06 -4.01 29.55
C LEU A 104 -1.41 -3.67 28.10
N VAL A 105 -1.81 -2.43 27.84
CA VAL A 105 -2.15 -1.97 26.47
C VAL A 105 -0.92 -1.99 25.57
N GLU A 106 0.23 -1.52 26.04
CA GLU A 106 1.49 -1.51 25.28
C GLU A 106 1.90 -2.93 24.86
N ARG A 107 1.94 -3.87 25.80
CA ARG A 107 2.30 -5.26 25.50
C ARG A 107 1.28 -5.95 24.59
N ALA A 108 -0.01 -5.67 24.77
CA ALA A 108 -1.04 -6.22 23.90
C ALA A 108 -0.92 -5.68 22.47
N LEU A 109 -0.59 -4.39 22.31
CA LEU A 109 -0.32 -3.78 21.02
C LEU A 109 0.93 -4.36 20.34
N ASP A 110 2.03 -4.47 21.08
CA ASP A 110 3.27 -5.04 20.54
C ASP A 110 3.07 -6.48 20.09
N PHE A 111 2.37 -7.29 20.90
CA PHE A 111 2.02 -8.66 20.55
C PHE A 111 1.16 -8.72 19.29
N GLU A 112 0.15 -7.88 19.19
CA GLU A 112 -0.76 -7.79 18.05
C GLU A 112 -0.03 -7.37 16.77
N ILE A 113 0.90 -6.40 16.85
CA ILE A 113 1.70 -5.93 15.72
C ILE A 113 2.68 -7.00 15.23
N GLU A 114 3.27 -7.77 16.15
CA GLU A 114 4.30 -8.75 15.82
C GLU A 114 3.74 -10.10 15.33
N HIS A 115 2.59 -10.56 15.88
CA HIS A 115 2.14 -11.94 15.71
C HIS A 115 0.94 -12.14 14.79
N TYR A 116 -0.03 -11.22 14.79
CA TYR A 116 -1.31 -11.46 14.09
C TYR A 116 -1.49 -10.69 12.79
N THR A 117 -0.65 -9.70 12.53
CA THR A 117 -0.84 -8.85 11.36
C THR A 117 0.44 -8.70 10.58
N ASP A 118 0.31 -8.72 9.28
CA ASP A 118 1.40 -8.30 8.40
C ASP A 118 1.53 -6.77 8.37
N PHE A 119 1.59 -6.15 9.56
CA PHE A 119 1.68 -4.71 9.74
C PHE A 119 2.86 -4.12 8.97
N ARG A 120 3.99 -4.84 8.97
CA ARG A 120 5.20 -4.44 8.24
C ARG A 120 4.96 -4.31 6.75
N SER A 121 4.32 -5.32 6.13
CA SER A 121 4.02 -5.30 4.71
C SER A 121 2.99 -4.24 4.36
N THR A 122 1.96 -4.09 5.17
CA THR A 122 0.93 -3.06 5.00
C THR A 122 1.53 -1.66 5.03
N MET A 123 2.39 -1.36 6.01
CA MET A 123 3.12 -0.10 6.10
C MET A 123 4.03 0.12 4.88
N ARG A 124 4.77 -0.92 4.47
CA ARG A 124 5.64 -0.85 3.30
C ARG A 124 4.86 -0.54 2.01
N TYR A 125 3.74 -1.21 1.78
CA TYR A 125 2.89 -0.96 0.62
C TYR A 125 2.25 0.44 0.66
N ALA A 126 1.81 0.91 1.82
CA ALA A 126 1.29 2.26 1.97
C ALA A 126 2.37 3.33 1.68
N VAL A 127 3.60 3.11 2.13
CA VAL A 127 4.74 3.99 1.83
C VAL A 127 5.12 3.92 0.35
N GLU A 128 5.09 2.74 -0.28
CA GLU A 128 5.34 2.58 -1.73
C GLU A 128 4.27 3.32 -2.55
N ASP A 129 3.00 3.17 -2.21
CA ASP A 129 1.90 3.89 -2.87
C ASP A 129 2.00 5.41 -2.70
N ARG A 130 2.46 5.88 -1.55
CA ARG A 130 2.75 7.31 -1.33
C ARG A 130 3.81 7.82 -2.30
N PHE A 131 4.85 7.03 -2.61
CA PHE A 131 5.89 7.45 -3.56
C PHE A 131 5.46 7.31 -5.02
N LEU A 132 4.61 6.35 -5.36
CA LEU A 132 4.16 6.10 -6.72
C LEU A 132 2.90 6.88 -7.10
N GLY A 133 1.86 6.73 -6.29
CA GLY A 133 0.55 7.35 -6.53
C GLY A 133 0.34 8.65 -5.76
N GLY A 134 1.16 8.91 -4.76
CA GLY A 134 1.00 10.07 -3.88
C GLY A 134 0.04 9.85 -2.72
N ARG A 135 -0.52 8.64 -2.54
CA ARG A 135 -1.44 8.32 -1.45
C ARG A 135 -1.29 6.86 -1.01
N GLY A 136 -0.94 6.64 0.25
CA GLY A 136 -0.93 5.34 0.90
C GLY A 136 -2.04 5.22 1.94
N VAL A 137 -2.72 4.06 1.99
CA VAL A 137 -3.88 3.83 2.87
C VAL A 137 -3.75 2.50 3.57
N ALA A 138 -4.12 2.48 4.85
CA ALA A 138 -4.27 1.27 5.64
C ALA A 138 -5.62 1.30 6.39
N TRP A 139 -6.15 0.12 6.67
CA TRP A 139 -7.48 -0.07 7.24
C TRP A 139 -7.42 -1.04 8.40
N VAL A 140 -7.97 -0.67 9.54
CA VAL A 140 -7.99 -1.53 10.73
C VAL A 140 -9.37 -2.18 10.85
N ARG A 141 -9.40 -3.47 11.18
CA ARG A 141 -10.64 -4.22 11.44
C ARG A 141 -10.56 -4.94 12.79
N TYR A 142 -11.70 -5.39 13.25
CA TYR A 142 -11.82 -6.32 14.36
C TYR A 142 -12.23 -7.69 13.83
N GLU A 143 -11.56 -8.74 14.29
CA GLU A 143 -11.80 -10.12 13.87
C GLU A 143 -11.74 -11.05 15.09
N PRO A 144 -12.91 -11.51 15.58
CA PRO A 144 -12.98 -12.55 16.60
C PRO A 144 -12.83 -13.92 15.96
N HIS A 145 -12.00 -14.78 16.53
CA HIS A 145 -11.92 -16.18 16.17
C HIS A 145 -12.78 -17.00 17.12
N VAL A 146 -13.83 -17.61 16.56
CA VAL A 146 -14.86 -18.33 17.31
C VAL A 146 -14.66 -19.82 17.11
N THR A 147 -14.66 -20.57 18.20
CA THR A 147 -14.63 -22.03 18.18
C THR A 147 -15.97 -22.57 18.71
N GLU A 148 -16.53 -23.55 18.02
CA GLU A 148 -17.72 -24.27 18.51
C GLU A 148 -17.31 -25.23 19.63
N VAL A 149 -17.77 -24.97 20.82
CA VAL A 149 -17.60 -25.88 21.96
C VAL A 149 -18.89 -26.68 22.11
N PRO A 150 -18.81 -28.03 22.29
CA PRO A 150 -19.99 -28.82 22.56
C PRO A 150 -20.67 -28.28 23.82
N GLY A 151 -21.93 -27.89 23.72
CA GLY A 151 -22.67 -27.35 24.84
C GLY A 151 -22.70 -28.39 25.98
N MET A 152 -22.44 -27.96 27.21
CA MET A 152 -22.70 -28.82 28.37
C MET A 152 -24.21 -28.98 28.53
N PRO A 153 -24.72 -30.22 28.75
CA PRO A 153 -26.13 -30.39 29.10
C PRO A 153 -26.40 -29.62 30.41
N GLU A 154 -27.40 -28.76 30.39
CA GLU A 154 -27.89 -28.11 31.61
C GLU A 154 -28.25 -29.19 32.61
N MET A 155 -27.51 -29.27 33.71
CA MET A 155 -27.94 -30.08 34.85
C MET A 155 -29.20 -29.43 35.39
N PRO A 156 -30.32 -30.18 35.54
CA PRO A 156 -31.50 -29.63 36.16
C PRO A 156 -31.14 -29.16 37.56
N GLU A 157 -31.38 -27.90 37.87
CA GLU A 157 -31.41 -27.41 39.26
C GLU A 157 -32.49 -28.17 40.01
N ASN A 158 -32.08 -29.20 40.72
CA ASN A 158 -32.93 -29.82 41.72
C ASN A 158 -32.97 -28.92 42.97
N ASP A 159 -33.93 -28.03 42.99
CA ASP A 159 -34.44 -27.43 44.20
C ASP A 159 -35.53 -28.40 44.69
N ASP A 160 -35.20 -29.26 45.63
CA ASP A 160 -35.98 -29.61 46.80
C ASP A 160 -35.43 -30.87 47.50
N GLY A 161 -35.20 -30.71 48.81
CA GLY A 161 -35.47 -31.53 49.95
C GLY A 161 -35.24 -33.03 49.84
N LEU A 162 -34.17 -33.48 50.51
CA LEU A 162 -33.96 -34.85 50.92
C LEU A 162 -35.25 -35.50 51.51
N GLN A 163 -35.71 -36.58 50.85
CA GLN A 163 -36.36 -37.71 51.59
C GLN A 163 -35.77 -39.02 51.08
N VAL A 164 -35.01 -39.66 51.95
CA VAL A 164 -34.54 -41.03 51.81
C VAL A 164 -35.72 -41.94 52.09
N THR A 165 -36.14 -42.71 51.09
CA THR A 165 -36.89 -43.97 51.33
C THR A 165 -36.17 -45.06 50.54
N GLU A 166 -35.61 -46.00 51.32
CA GLU A 166 -35.20 -47.32 50.87
C GLU A 166 -36.44 -48.07 50.38
N ASP A 167 -36.48 -48.47 49.12
CA ASP A 167 -36.99 -49.74 48.64
C ASP A 167 -36.50 -50.02 47.23
N ALA A 168 -35.85 -51.16 47.14
CA ALA A 168 -35.33 -51.69 45.84
C ALA A 168 -36.49 -52.33 45.08
N ASP A 169 -36.59 -52.07 43.80
CA ASP A 169 -36.63 -53.05 42.70
C ASP A 169 -37.18 -52.41 41.40
N GLU A 170 -36.62 -52.88 40.31
CA GLU A 170 -37.01 -52.62 38.89
C GLU A 170 -36.51 -51.33 38.25
N ALA A 171 -35.32 -51.51 37.66
CA ALA A 171 -34.71 -50.58 36.66
C ALA A 171 -35.51 -50.57 35.36
N GLU A 172 -36.37 -49.57 35.18
CA GLU A 172 -36.73 -49.08 33.85
C GLU A 172 -35.63 -48.13 33.35
N THR A 173 -34.88 -48.58 32.36
CA THR A 173 -34.00 -47.74 31.60
C THR A 173 -34.83 -46.71 30.85
N GLN A 174 -35.00 -45.53 31.45
CA GLN A 174 -35.47 -44.36 30.66
C GLN A 174 -34.37 -43.98 29.67
N ASP A 175 -34.68 -44.19 28.40
CA ASP A 175 -33.94 -43.65 27.27
C ASP A 175 -33.91 -42.12 27.39
N PHE A 176 -32.82 -41.60 27.93
CA PHE A 176 -32.52 -40.18 27.85
C PHE A 176 -32.30 -39.85 26.38
N THR A 177 -33.34 -39.41 25.70
CA THR A 177 -33.22 -38.68 24.45
C THR A 177 -32.31 -37.49 24.77
N ALA A 178 -31.05 -37.61 24.36
CA ALA A 178 -30.09 -36.50 24.35
C ALA A 178 -30.73 -35.35 23.56
N GLY A 179 -31.24 -34.35 24.30
CA GLY A 179 -31.64 -33.10 23.66
C GLY A 179 -30.46 -32.63 22.82
N GLN A 180 -30.73 -32.23 21.60
CA GLN A 180 -29.72 -31.60 20.77
C GLN A 180 -29.23 -30.36 21.52
N VAL A 181 -28.06 -30.50 22.14
CA VAL A 181 -27.37 -29.38 22.77
C VAL A 181 -26.80 -28.56 21.62
N GLU A 182 -27.34 -27.37 21.39
CA GLU A 182 -26.81 -26.46 20.38
C GLU A 182 -25.35 -26.13 20.72
N PRO A 183 -24.43 -26.20 19.77
CA PRO A 183 -23.04 -25.84 20.02
C PRO A 183 -22.97 -24.39 20.49
N MET A 184 -22.26 -24.15 21.58
CA MET A 184 -22.04 -22.83 22.13
C MET A 184 -20.82 -22.21 21.44
N GLU A 185 -21.01 -21.08 20.78
CA GLU A 185 -19.90 -20.32 20.20
C GLU A 185 -19.09 -19.64 21.31
N GLN A 186 -17.83 -19.99 21.42
CA GLN A 186 -16.87 -19.36 22.33
C GLN A 186 -15.76 -18.67 21.55
N ILE A 187 -15.49 -17.41 21.90
CA ILE A 187 -14.35 -16.68 21.33
C ILE A 187 -13.07 -17.27 21.90
N GLU A 188 -12.22 -17.85 21.05
CA GLU A 188 -10.94 -18.42 21.42
C GLU A 188 -9.88 -17.31 21.58
N TYR A 189 -9.79 -16.42 20.60
CA TYR A 189 -8.96 -15.22 20.62
C TYR A 189 -9.52 -14.16 19.67
N GLU A 190 -9.01 -12.95 19.79
CA GLU A 190 -9.46 -11.79 19.04
C GLU A 190 -8.23 -11.09 18.44
N CYS A 191 -8.37 -10.55 17.25
CA CYS A 191 -7.30 -9.75 16.64
C CYS A 191 -7.85 -8.48 15.99
N ALA A 192 -6.96 -7.49 15.85
CA ALA A 192 -7.24 -6.24 15.18
C ALA A 192 -6.32 -6.08 13.95
N PRO A 193 -6.54 -6.84 12.85
CA PRO A 193 -5.68 -6.81 11.69
C PRO A 193 -5.68 -5.46 10.99
N THR A 194 -4.53 -5.12 10.39
CA THR A 194 -4.36 -3.92 9.59
C THR A 194 -4.18 -4.32 8.14
N ASP A 195 -5.18 -4.05 7.31
CA ASP A 195 -5.19 -4.37 5.90
C ASP A 195 -4.56 -3.23 5.09
N TYR A 196 -3.74 -3.58 4.11
CA TYR A 196 -3.36 -2.65 3.06
C TYR A 196 -4.55 -2.42 2.13
N VAL A 197 -4.84 -1.16 1.83
CA VAL A 197 -5.84 -0.79 0.85
C VAL A 197 -5.15 -0.22 -0.39
N HIS A 198 -5.32 -0.91 -1.51
CA HIS A 198 -4.73 -0.47 -2.77
C HIS A 198 -5.23 0.94 -3.15
N TRP A 199 -4.35 1.76 -3.70
CA TRP A 199 -4.65 3.16 -4.05
C TRP A 199 -5.90 3.36 -4.91
N ALA A 200 -6.27 2.38 -5.76
CA ALA A 200 -7.46 2.43 -6.61
C ALA A 200 -8.75 1.95 -5.92
N ASP A 201 -8.63 1.31 -4.76
CA ASP A 201 -9.76 0.71 -4.05
C ASP A 201 -10.22 1.52 -2.83
N PHE A 202 -9.64 2.69 -2.61
CA PHE A 202 -10.00 3.61 -1.56
C PHE A 202 -10.61 4.90 -2.12
N GLY A 203 -11.67 5.39 -1.48
CA GLY A 203 -12.26 6.69 -1.77
C GLY A 203 -12.81 7.37 -0.52
N HIS A 204 -13.12 8.64 -0.65
CA HIS A 204 -13.70 9.47 0.41
C HIS A 204 -14.61 10.56 -0.20
N SER A 205 -15.47 11.18 0.60
CA SER A 205 -16.23 12.34 0.17
C SER A 205 -15.30 13.46 -0.26
N VAL A 206 -15.70 14.21 -1.30
CA VAL A 206 -14.92 15.34 -1.81
C VAL A 206 -14.83 16.42 -0.74
N ALA A 207 -13.61 16.81 -0.40
CA ALA A 207 -13.31 17.76 0.67
C ALA A 207 -11.97 18.47 0.39
N ARG A 208 -11.72 19.59 1.05
CA ARG A 208 -10.45 20.31 0.99
C ARG A 208 -9.44 19.76 1.97
N THR A 209 -9.92 19.43 3.17
CA THR A 209 -9.10 18.88 4.26
C THR A 209 -9.65 17.54 4.73
N TRP A 210 -8.82 16.74 5.40
CA TRP A 210 -9.26 15.44 5.90
C TRP A 210 -10.34 15.56 6.99
N GLU A 211 -10.33 16.62 7.74
CA GLU A 211 -11.29 16.92 8.80
C GLU A 211 -12.71 17.15 8.28
N GLU A 212 -12.84 17.61 7.03
CA GLU A 212 -14.13 17.82 6.35
C GLU A 212 -14.69 16.53 5.75
N VAL A 213 -13.93 15.43 5.72
CA VAL A 213 -14.38 14.15 5.15
C VAL A 213 -15.46 13.55 6.05
N THR A 214 -16.63 13.29 5.47
CA THR A 214 -17.79 12.70 6.16
C THR A 214 -18.04 11.25 5.79
N GLN A 215 -17.59 10.81 4.63
CA GLN A 215 -17.68 9.42 4.19
C GLN A 215 -16.33 8.90 3.70
N VAL A 216 -16.02 7.64 4.05
CA VAL A 216 -14.89 6.90 3.48
C VAL A 216 -15.36 5.53 3.04
N TRP A 217 -14.75 4.99 1.99
CA TRP A 217 -15.06 3.64 1.52
C TRP A 217 -13.85 2.93 0.97
N ARG A 218 -13.95 1.60 0.97
CA ARG A 218 -13.03 0.73 0.26
C ARG A 218 -13.78 -0.29 -0.58
N TRP A 219 -13.12 -0.75 -1.64
CA TRP A 219 -13.60 -1.87 -2.44
C TRP A 219 -12.94 -3.15 -1.95
N VAL A 220 -13.78 -4.16 -1.66
CA VAL A 220 -13.34 -5.48 -1.20
C VAL A 220 -13.73 -6.51 -2.24
N TYR A 221 -12.78 -7.40 -2.58
CA TYR A 221 -13.00 -8.45 -3.56
C TYR A 221 -13.15 -9.79 -2.84
N MET A 222 -14.34 -10.36 -2.86
CA MET A 222 -14.69 -11.57 -2.13
C MET A 222 -14.95 -12.74 -3.08
N THR A 223 -14.49 -13.94 -2.71
CA THR A 223 -14.90 -15.18 -3.37
C THR A 223 -16.35 -15.48 -3.03
N LYS A 224 -16.98 -16.38 -3.81
CA LYS A 224 -18.37 -16.77 -3.55
C LYS A 224 -18.56 -17.35 -2.14
N ASP A 225 -17.62 -18.20 -1.72
CA ASP A 225 -17.69 -18.87 -0.41
C ASP A 225 -17.56 -17.85 0.75
N ALA A 226 -16.60 -16.94 0.67
CA ALA A 226 -16.44 -15.87 1.66
C ALA A 226 -17.65 -14.91 1.72
N LEU A 227 -18.35 -14.76 0.59
CA LEU A 227 -19.55 -13.93 0.49
C LEU A 227 -20.75 -14.60 1.15
N VAL A 228 -20.88 -15.93 0.96
CA VAL A 228 -21.92 -16.74 1.62
C VAL A 228 -21.68 -16.80 3.12
N GLU A 229 -20.45 -17.04 3.55
CA GLU A 229 -20.06 -17.07 4.95
C GLU A 229 -20.39 -15.77 5.68
N ARG A 230 -20.09 -14.62 5.04
CA ARG A 230 -20.27 -13.31 5.67
C ARG A 230 -21.68 -12.75 5.61
N PHE A 231 -22.39 -12.93 4.48
CA PHE A 231 -23.67 -12.27 4.21
C PHE A 231 -24.84 -13.25 3.98
N GLY A 232 -24.57 -14.56 3.96
CA GLY A 232 -25.54 -15.60 3.72
C GLY A 232 -25.80 -15.88 2.23
N GLU A 233 -26.43 -17.04 1.96
CA GLU A 233 -26.70 -17.49 0.58
C GLU A 233 -27.60 -16.56 -0.21
N GLU A 234 -28.61 -15.95 0.42
CA GLU A 234 -29.59 -15.11 -0.26
C GLU A 234 -28.95 -13.83 -0.82
N ALA A 235 -28.08 -13.21 -0.05
CA ALA A 235 -27.32 -12.05 -0.48
C ALA A 235 -26.32 -12.43 -1.59
N ALA A 236 -25.64 -13.56 -1.44
CA ALA A 236 -24.65 -14.05 -2.39
C ALA A 236 -25.19 -14.36 -3.78
N ARG A 237 -26.46 -14.80 -3.89
CA ARG A 237 -27.09 -15.14 -5.18
C ARG A 237 -27.29 -13.94 -6.11
N ASN A 238 -27.44 -12.75 -5.55
CA ASN A 238 -27.80 -11.54 -6.30
C ASN A 238 -26.59 -10.68 -6.68
N ILE A 239 -25.37 -11.06 -6.26
CA ILE A 239 -24.17 -10.27 -6.49
C ILE A 239 -23.37 -10.87 -7.65
N PRO A 240 -23.04 -10.06 -8.68
CA PRO A 240 -22.26 -10.56 -9.81
C PRO A 240 -20.80 -10.84 -9.42
N LEU A 241 -20.28 -11.97 -9.90
CA LEU A 241 -18.88 -12.35 -9.78
C LEU A 241 -18.15 -11.96 -11.09
N ASP A 242 -17.89 -10.68 -11.30
CA ASP A 242 -17.40 -10.14 -12.57
C ASP A 242 -16.09 -9.35 -12.43
N SER A 243 -15.54 -9.28 -11.24
CA SER A 243 -14.41 -8.40 -10.93
C SER A 243 -13.19 -9.18 -10.46
N GLY A 244 -12.00 -8.65 -10.75
CA GLY A 244 -10.73 -9.12 -10.21
C GLY A 244 -10.01 -8.01 -9.48
N PRO A 245 -9.06 -8.34 -8.59
CA PRO A 245 -8.38 -7.36 -7.74
C PRO A 245 -7.30 -6.54 -8.45
N ASP A 246 -6.97 -6.83 -9.71
CA ASP A 246 -5.89 -6.14 -10.42
C ASP A 246 -6.43 -5.18 -11.50
N PRO A 247 -6.41 -3.85 -11.24
CA PRO A 247 -6.84 -2.85 -12.21
C PRO A 247 -5.87 -2.68 -13.40
N LEU A 248 -4.67 -3.26 -13.33
CA LEU A 248 -3.64 -3.15 -14.36
C LEU A 248 -3.54 -4.38 -15.24
N SER A 249 -4.07 -5.53 -14.82
CA SER A 249 -4.02 -6.77 -15.57
C SER A 249 -5.23 -6.94 -16.47
N ASN A 250 -4.99 -7.35 -17.71
CA ASN A 250 -6.03 -7.80 -18.63
C ASN A 250 -6.47 -9.26 -18.34
N TYR A 251 -6.11 -9.81 -17.18
CA TYR A 251 -6.40 -11.21 -16.83
C TYR A 251 -7.89 -11.50 -16.62
N ALA A 252 -8.70 -10.47 -16.39
CA ALA A 252 -10.13 -10.63 -16.07
C ALA A 252 -10.98 -11.23 -17.21
N SER A 253 -10.48 -11.27 -18.46
CA SER A 253 -11.33 -11.67 -19.58
C SER A 253 -11.40 -13.17 -19.87
N ASN A 254 -10.47 -13.99 -19.36
CA ASN A 254 -10.36 -15.39 -19.82
C ASN A 254 -10.44 -16.49 -18.74
N GLN A 255 -10.50 -16.15 -17.45
CA GLN A 255 -10.55 -17.17 -16.39
C GLN A 255 -11.75 -16.93 -15.46
N LYS A 256 -12.86 -17.60 -15.76
CA LYS A 256 -14.10 -17.60 -14.95
C LYS A 256 -13.88 -18.08 -13.50
N GLU A 257 -12.81 -18.82 -13.24
CA GLU A 257 -12.47 -19.39 -11.93
C GLU A 257 -11.94 -18.36 -10.93
N TYR A 258 -11.43 -17.20 -11.41
CA TYR A 258 -10.87 -16.15 -10.56
C TYR A 258 -11.77 -14.91 -10.42
N THR A 259 -13.03 -15.03 -10.85
CA THR A 259 -13.97 -13.92 -10.70
C THR A 259 -14.37 -13.76 -9.24
N ARG A 260 -14.39 -12.52 -8.79
CA ARG A 260 -14.76 -12.12 -7.42
C ARG A 260 -15.91 -11.12 -7.46
N ALA A 261 -16.65 -11.07 -6.39
CA ALA A 261 -17.61 -9.99 -6.15
C ALA A 261 -16.88 -8.74 -5.68
N LYS A 262 -17.17 -7.60 -6.31
CA LYS A 262 -16.69 -6.29 -5.88
C LYS A 262 -17.74 -5.63 -4.99
N ILE A 263 -17.43 -5.50 -3.70
CA ILE A 263 -18.32 -4.96 -2.68
C ILE A 263 -17.73 -3.67 -2.14
N CYS A 264 -18.56 -2.64 -2.04
CA CYS A 264 -18.24 -1.41 -1.36
C CYS A 264 -18.53 -1.55 0.13
N GLU A 265 -17.55 -1.28 0.97
CA GLU A 265 -17.69 -1.05 2.40
C GLU A 265 -17.57 0.45 2.63
N LEU A 266 -18.69 1.11 2.96
CA LEU A 266 -18.78 2.55 3.10
C LEU A 266 -19.13 2.92 4.55
N TRP A 267 -18.33 3.78 5.13
CA TRP A 267 -18.50 4.33 6.47
C TRP A 267 -19.01 5.77 6.35
N ASP A 268 -20.20 6.03 6.83
CA ASP A 268 -20.82 7.37 6.81
C ASP A 268 -20.92 7.93 8.23
N LYS A 269 -20.07 8.92 8.50
CA LYS A 269 -19.97 9.60 9.79
C LYS A 269 -21.23 10.43 10.11
N GLU A 270 -21.96 10.91 9.10
CA GLU A 270 -23.18 11.71 9.29
C GLU A 270 -24.31 10.85 9.83
N THR A 271 -24.44 9.61 9.32
CA THR A 271 -25.46 8.66 9.77
C THR A 271 -25.00 7.80 10.93
N GLY A 272 -23.68 7.71 11.19
CA GLY A 272 -23.09 6.81 12.18
C GLY A 272 -23.21 5.33 11.80
N LYS A 273 -23.35 5.02 10.50
CA LYS A 273 -23.59 3.67 9.98
C LYS A 273 -22.57 3.25 8.96
N VAL A 274 -22.44 1.93 8.83
CA VAL A 274 -21.62 1.28 7.81
C VAL A 274 -22.50 0.52 6.86
N TYR A 275 -22.27 0.71 5.57
CA TYR A 275 -23.08 0.15 4.48
C TYR A 275 -22.25 -0.76 3.61
N TRP A 276 -22.76 -1.96 3.33
CA TRP A 276 -22.19 -2.88 2.34
C TRP A 276 -23.11 -2.99 1.14
N PHE A 277 -22.60 -2.73 -0.04
CA PHE A 277 -23.38 -2.84 -1.28
C PHE A 277 -22.49 -3.12 -2.49
N SER A 278 -23.09 -3.66 -3.55
CA SER A 278 -22.46 -3.82 -4.86
C SER A 278 -22.79 -2.62 -5.74
N LYS A 279 -21.84 -2.15 -6.56
CA LYS A 279 -22.04 -1.02 -7.49
C LYS A 279 -23.21 -1.25 -8.46
N GLN A 280 -23.51 -2.51 -8.79
CA GLN A 280 -24.62 -2.90 -9.69
C GLN A 280 -25.91 -3.24 -8.92
N GLY A 281 -25.85 -3.31 -7.59
CA GLY A 281 -26.98 -3.64 -6.75
C GLY A 281 -27.84 -2.40 -6.43
N ASN A 282 -29.16 -2.60 -6.37
CA ASN A 282 -30.11 -1.55 -6.00
C ASN A 282 -30.45 -1.55 -4.50
N LYS A 283 -29.87 -2.48 -3.73
CA LYS A 283 -30.11 -2.63 -2.29
C LYS A 283 -28.80 -2.80 -1.54
N PHE A 284 -28.82 -2.39 -0.27
CA PHE A 284 -27.74 -2.72 0.65
C PHE A 284 -27.72 -4.23 0.92
N ILE A 285 -26.51 -4.79 1.01
CA ILE A 285 -26.27 -6.17 1.40
C ILE A 285 -26.37 -6.29 2.92
N ASP A 286 -25.74 -5.35 3.63
CA ASP A 286 -25.73 -5.27 5.08
C ASP A 286 -25.62 -3.80 5.52
N VAL A 287 -26.18 -3.48 6.69
CA VAL A 287 -26.11 -2.16 7.33
C VAL A 287 -25.88 -2.37 8.82
N ARG A 288 -24.86 -1.76 9.38
CA ARG A 288 -24.53 -1.86 10.81
C ARG A 288 -24.36 -0.48 11.42
N ASP A 289 -24.83 -0.33 12.64
CA ASP A 289 -24.55 0.84 13.47
C ASP A 289 -23.14 0.67 14.04
N ASP A 290 -22.32 1.70 13.99
CA ASP A 290 -20.93 1.83 14.46
C ASP A 290 -20.30 0.53 15.04
N PRO A 291 -19.80 -0.39 14.20
CA PRO A 291 -19.39 -1.71 14.67
C PRO A 291 -18.10 -1.68 15.51
N LEU A 292 -17.29 -0.63 15.39
CA LEU A 292 -15.99 -0.53 16.06
C LEU A 292 -15.97 0.44 17.26
N GLU A 293 -16.98 1.31 17.38
CA GLU A 293 -17.09 2.32 18.46
C GLU A 293 -15.84 3.21 18.57
N LEU A 294 -15.28 3.60 17.44
CA LEU A 294 -14.08 4.44 17.37
C LEU A 294 -14.43 5.92 17.62
N GLU A 295 -13.56 6.67 18.34
CA GLU A 295 -13.80 8.09 18.61
C GLU A 295 -13.96 8.93 17.34
N GLN A 296 -13.23 8.60 16.27
CA GLN A 296 -13.32 9.30 14.99
C GLN A 296 -14.23 8.61 13.98
N PHE A 297 -14.87 7.52 14.37
CA PHE A 297 -15.74 6.67 13.56
C PHE A 297 -15.02 5.88 12.47
N PHE A 298 -14.09 6.47 11.71
CA PHE A 298 -13.45 5.81 10.59
C PHE A 298 -12.43 4.75 11.01
N PRO A 299 -12.40 3.58 10.34
CA PRO A 299 -11.44 2.50 10.60
C PRO A 299 -10.09 2.74 9.89
N CYS A 300 -9.91 3.88 9.29
CA CYS A 300 -8.66 4.34 8.70
C CYS A 300 -8.28 5.71 9.27
N CYS A 301 -6.98 5.94 9.39
CA CYS A 301 -6.45 7.26 9.69
C CYS A 301 -6.38 8.12 8.42
N LYS A 302 -5.95 9.37 8.58
CA LYS A 302 -5.61 10.23 7.44
C LYS A 302 -4.62 9.49 6.54
N PRO A 303 -4.92 9.34 5.23
CA PRO A 303 -3.98 8.71 4.30
C PRO A 303 -2.60 9.37 4.32
N LEU A 304 -1.56 8.57 4.08
CA LEU A 304 -0.21 9.07 3.91
C LEU A 304 -0.10 9.74 2.54
N TYR A 305 -0.16 11.06 2.52
CA TYR A 305 -0.12 11.84 1.29
C TYR A 305 1.32 12.24 0.91
N ALA A 306 1.57 12.38 -0.40
CA ALA A 306 2.72 13.10 -0.94
C ALA A 306 2.43 14.62 -0.95
N THR A 307 2.87 15.32 -1.98
CA THR A 307 2.61 16.77 -2.10
C THR A 307 1.10 17.03 -2.22
N MET A 308 0.59 17.88 -1.32
CA MET A 308 -0.79 18.31 -1.26
C MET A 308 -0.89 19.82 -1.46
N THR A 309 -2.05 20.26 -1.95
CA THR A 309 -2.43 21.67 -1.97
C THR A 309 -3.55 21.92 -0.95
N SER A 310 -3.75 23.16 -0.55
CA SER A 310 -4.76 23.49 0.48
C SER A 310 -6.20 23.49 -0.03
N ASP A 311 -6.40 23.28 -1.31
CA ASP A 311 -7.69 23.38 -2.00
C ASP A 311 -8.31 22.03 -2.37
N SER A 312 -7.55 20.94 -2.30
CA SER A 312 -8.03 19.60 -2.66
C SER A 312 -7.23 18.49 -1.98
N LEU A 313 -7.90 17.36 -1.73
CA LEU A 313 -7.27 16.11 -1.26
C LEU A 313 -6.73 15.24 -2.42
N VAL A 314 -6.69 15.76 -3.63
CA VAL A 314 -6.06 15.07 -4.77
C VAL A 314 -4.54 15.26 -4.69
N PRO A 315 -3.76 14.20 -4.44
CA PRO A 315 -2.32 14.33 -4.27
C PRO A 315 -1.59 14.52 -5.59
N VAL A 316 -0.44 15.18 -5.51
CA VAL A 316 0.51 15.27 -6.61
C VAL A 316 1.61 14.23 -6.40
N PRO A 317 1.67 13.16 -7.21
CA PRO A 317 2.74 12.18 -7.12
C PRO A 317 4.12 12.82 -7.33
N ASP A 318 5.10 12.43 -6.54
CA ASP A 318 6.44 13.02 -6.57
C ASP A 318 7.10 12.95 -7.97
N PHE A 319 6.82 11.89 -8.73
CA PHE A 319 7.33 11.73 -10.09
C PHE A 319 6.90 12.84 -11.04
N VAL A 320 5.72 13.42 -10.84
CA VAL A 320 5.21 14.52 -11.71
C VAL A 320 6.13 15.73 -11.69
N LEU A 321 6.83 15.95 -10.57
CA LEU A 321 7.73 17.10 -10.37
C LEU A 321 9.02 17.00 -11.19
N TYR A 322 9.45 15.79 -11.58
CA TYR A 322 10.69 15.57 -12.34
C TYR A 322 10.50 14.67 -13.57
N GLN A 323 9.27 14.47 -14.02
CA GLN A 323 8.96 13.58 -15.15
C GLN A 323 9.62 14.02 -16.46
N ASP A 324 9.76 15.34 -16.68
CA ASP A 324 10.36 15.88 -17.91
C ASP A 324 11.86 15.59 -17.96
N GLN A 325 12.57 15.78 -16.84
CA GLN A 325 13.97 15.42 -16.68
C GLN A 325 14.18 13.90 -16.81
N ALA A 326 13.26 13.11 -16.28
CA ALA A 326 13.32 11.66 -16.42
C ALA A 326 13.13 11.21 -17.88
N ASN A 327 12.26 11.87 -18.65
CA ASN A 327 12.08 11.60 -20.07
C ASN A 327 13.32 12.02 -20.89
N GLU A 328 13.92 13.17 -20.59
CA GLU A 328 15.16 13.62 -21.20
C GLU A 328 16.32 12.65 -20.93
N LEU A 329 16.39 12.11 -19.69
CA LEU A 329 17.35 11.08 -19.31
C LEU A 329 17.21 9.80 -20.15
N ASP A 330 15.98 9.40 -20.48
CA ASP A 330 15.70 8.25 -21.34
C ASP A 330 16.16 8.54 -22.78
N ILE A 331 15.86 9.73 -23.32
CA ILE A 331 16.29 10.15 -24.66
C ILE A 331 17.82 10.15 -24.77
N LEU A 332 18.52 10.67 -23.76
CA LEU A 332 19.98 10.65 -23.73
C LEU A 332 20.55 9.24 -23.62
N SER A 333 19.91 8.37 -22.86
CA SER A 333 20.34 6.97 -22.73
C SER A 333 20.22 6.23 -24.05
N ASP A 334 19.15 6.47 -24.80
CA ASP A 334 18.95 5.92 -26.13
C ASP A 334 19.98 6.47 -27.16
N ARG A 335 20.25 7.78 -27.11
CA ARG A 335 21.31 8.40 -27.95
C ARG A 335 22.70 7.83 -27.65
N ILE A 336 23.02 7.63 -26.35
CA ILE A 336 24.30 7.04 -25.94
C ILE A 336 24.42 5.63 -26.48
N ASP A 337 23.37 4.80 -26.36
CA ASP A 337 23.37 3.44 -26.90
C ASP A 337 23.57 3.43 -28.43
N GLY A 338 22.86 4.30 -29.14
CA GLY A 338 23.02 4.47 -30.59
C GLY A 338 24.44 4.91 -30.99
N LEU A 339 25.03 5.87 -30.25
CA LEU A 339 26.40 6.33 -30.49
C LEU A 339 27.43 5.24 -30.21
N VAL A 340 27.26 4.48 -29.10
CA VAL A 340 28.12 3.34 -28.77
C VAL A 340 28.06 2.26 -29.84
N LYS A 341 26.87 1.95 -30.36
CA LYS A 341 26.71 1.01 -31.49
C LYS A 341 27.33 1.54 -32.79
N SER A 342 27.41 2.85 -32.95
CA SER A 342 27.99 3.50 -34.13
C SER A 342 29.51 3.66 -34.06
N LEU A 343 30.12 3.57 -32.88
CA LEU A 343 31.58 3.62 -32.67
C LEU A 343 32.29 2.34 -33.14
N ARG A 344 31.83 1.77 -34.23
CA ARG A 344 32.53 0.68 -34.93
C ARG A 344 33.36 1.28 -36.05
N VAL A 345 34.58 0.79 -36.22
CA VAL A 345 35.42 1.17 -37.33
C VAL A 345 34.70 0.80 -38.64
N ARG A 346 34.22 1.81 -39.31
CA ARG A 346 33.58 1.71 -40.63
C ARG A 346 34.25 2.69 -41.58
N GLY A 347 34.42 2.29 -42.79
CA GLY A 347 35.02 3.12 -43.80
C GLY A 347 34.87 2.49 -45.18
N VAL A 348 35.31 3.19 -46.15
CA VAL A 348 35.43 2.71 -47.53
C VAL A 348 36.92 2.56 -47.85
N TYR A 349 37.26 1.57 -48.66
CA TYR A 349 38.62 1.35 -49.07
C TYR A 349 38.69 1.23 -50.60
N ASP A 350 39.86 1.54 -51.19
CA ASP A 350 40.09 1.40 -52.62
C ASP A 350 40.16 -0.11 -52.97
N ALA A 351 39.09 -0.63 -53.61
CA ALA A 351 39.00 -2.02 -54.02
C ALA A 351 40.06 -2.45 -55.05
N SER A 352 40.79 -1.51 -55.62
CA SER A 352 41.91 -1.82 -56.52
C SER A 352 43.14 -2.36 -55.80
N VAL A 353 43.15 -2.35 -54.43
CA VAL A 353 44.24 -2.84 -53.60
C VAL A 353 43.75 -4.04 -52.75
N PRO A 354 43.87 -5.29 -53.23
CA PRO A 354 43.36 -6.49 -52.54
C PRO A 354 43.93 -6.70 -51.14
N ALA A 355 45.13 -6.22 -50.87
CA ALA A 355 45.79 -6.28 -49.58
C ALA A 355 45.02 -5.53 -48.48
N LEU A 356 44.23 -4.49 -48.81
CA LEU A 356 43.39 -3.78 -47.83
C LEU A 356 42.20 -4.59 -47.35
N GLN A 357 41.59 -5.38 -48.23
CA GLN A 357 40.52 -6.30 -47.82
C GLN A 357 41.07 -7.36 -46.84
N ARG A 358 42.24 -7.91 -47.09
CA ARG A 358 42.90 -8.86 -46.22
C ARG A 358 43.26 -8.25 -44.86
N LEU A 359 43.69 -6.97 -44.83
CA LEU A 359 43.96 -6.25 -43.57
C LEU A 359 42.73 -6.21 -42.65
N LEU A 360 41.53 -6.07 -43.21
CA LEU A 360 40.29 -5.95 -42.46
C LEU A 360 39.66 -7.29 -42.12
N THR A 361 39.89 -8.34 -42.89
CA THR A 361 39.30 -9.66 -42.72
C THR A 361 40.21 -10.68 -42.03
N GLU A 362 41.53 -10.58 -42.20
CA GLU A 362 42.52 -11.57 -41.76
C GLU A 362 43.49 -11.00 -40.70
N GLY A 363 43.34 -9.70 -40.34
CA GLY A 363 44.27 -9.00 -39.46
C GLY A 363 44.23 -9.49 -38.02
N ASP A 364 45.00 -10.51 -37.66
CA ASP A 364 45.36 -10.83 -36.29
C ASP A 364 46.40 -9.81 -35.77
N ASN A 365 46.45 -9.68 -34.44
CA ASN A 365 47.42 -8.80 -33.80
C ASN A 365 48.86 -9.11 -34.25
N ASN A 366 49.61 -8.07 -34.64
CA ASN A 366 51.01 -8.14 -35.08
C ASN A 366 51.26 -8.78 -36.48
N THR A 367 50.26 -8.83 -37.34
CA THR A 367 50.43 -9.38 -38.70
C THR A 367 50.71 -8.26 -39.67
N LEU A 368 51.79 -8.41 -40.50
CA LEU A 368 52.12 -7.54 -41.61
C LEU A 368 51.59 -8.16 -42.91
N ILE A 369 50.74 -7.41 -43.62
CA ILE A 369 50.13 -7.87 -44.87
C ILE A 369 50.93 -7.34 -46.05
N PRO A 370 51.45 -8.18 -46.97
CA PRO A 370 52.23 -7.77 -48.10
C PRO A 370 51.36 -7.05 -49.14
N VAL A 371 51.90 -5.97 -49.71
CA VAL A 371 51.27 -5.17 -50.78
C VAL A 371 52.09 -5.31 -52.05
N ASP A 372 51.57 -5.97 -53.07
CA ASP A 372 52.28 -6.31 -54.30
C ASP A 372 52.73 -5.10 -55.12
N LYS A 373 52.00 -4.01 -55.07
CA LYS A 373 52.30 -2.76 -55.80
C LYS A 373 52.57 -1.62 -54.82
N TRP A 374 53.62 -1.74 -54.03
CA TRP A 374 53.95 -0.80 -52.96
C TRP A 374 54.17 0.67 -53.50
N MET A 375 54.83 0.84 -54.62
CA MET A 375 55.07 2.17 -55.15
C MET A 375 53.77 2.91 -55.55
N ALA A 376 52.89 2.25 -56.27
CA ALA A 376 51.57 2.81 -56.61
C ALA A 376 50.68 3.07 -55.40
N PHE A 377 50.77 2.20 -54.34
CA PHE A 377 50.11 2.37 -53.06
C PHE A 377 50.68 3.58 -52.29
N SER A 378 52.01 3.72 -52.28
CA SER A 378 52.69 4.86 -51.64
C SER A 378 52.42 6.20 -52.33
N GLU A 379 52.37 6.25 -53.68
CA GLU A 379 51.98 7.42 -54.43
C GLU A 379 50.55 7.90 -54.17
N LYS A 380 49.63 7.04 -53.90
CA LYS A 380 48.26 7.35 -53.47
C LYS A 380 48.14 7.78 -51.97
N GLY A 381 49.25 7.99 -51.28
CA GLY A 381 49.28 8.43 -49.89
C GLY A 381 49.24 7.26 -48.89
N GLY A 382 49.48 6.03 -49.33
CA GLY A 382 49.50 4.82 -48.48
C GLY A 382 48.15 4.47 -47.88
N LEU A 383 48.12 4.01 -46.65
CA LEU A 383 46.88 3.69 -45.96
C LEU A 383 45.95 4.91 -45.84
N LYS A 384 46.48 6.11 -45.62
CA LYS A 384 45.67 7.34 -45.47
C LYS A 384 44.99 7.76 -46.75
N GLY A 385 45.55 7.44 -47.92
CA GLY A 385 44.95 7.77 -49.21
C GLY A 385 44.06 6.68 -49.81
N ALA A 386 44.14 5.46 -49.27
CA ALA A 386 43.44 4.29 -49.78
C ALA A 386 42.27 3.82 -48.89
N ILE A 387 42.18 4.31 -47.65
CA ILE A 387 41.11 4.03 -46.71
C ILE A 387 40.55 5.37 -46.20
N ASP A 388 39.26 5.56 -46.37
CA ASP A 388 38.54 6.67 -45.76
C ASP A 388 37.68 6.11 -44.62
N LEU A 389 38.06 6.46 -43.41
CA LEU A 389 37.39 6.01 -42.21
C LEU A 389 36.37 7.05 -41.77
N LEU A 390 35.23 6.58 -41.28
CA LEU A 390 34.24 7.46 -40.63
C LEU A 390 34.94 8.25 -39.52
N PRO A 391 34.72 9.57 -39.39
CA PRO A 391 35.42 10.41 -38.41
C PRO A 391 34.93 10.04 -36.96
N LEU A 392 35.60 9.06 -36.37
CA LEU A 392 35.29 8.54 -35.04
C LEU A 392 35.46 9.58 -33.92
N ASP A 393 36.36 10.55 -34.13
CA ASP A 393 36.62 11.61 -33.13
C ASP A 393 35.40 12.49 -32.89
N THR A 394 34.62 12.81 -33.93
CA THR A 394 33.38 13.58 -33.79
C THR A 394 32.31 12.81 -33.05
N LEU A 395 32.20 11.51 -33.31
CA LEU A 395 31.27 10.62 -32.59
C LEU A 395 31.68 10.44 -31.14
N ALA A 396 32.97 10.25 -30.85
CA ALA A 396 33.49 10.13 -29.49
C ALA A 396 33.27 11.42 -28.69
N ASN A 397 33.49 12.59 -29.29
CA ASN A 397 33.21 13.88 -28.65
C ASN A 397 31.71 14.06 -28.35
N ALA A 398 30.83 13.72 -29.31
CA ALA A 398 29.38 13.74 -29.11
C ALA A 398 28.95 12.80 -27.95
N LEU A 399 29.53 11.59 -27.88
CA LEU A 399 29.28 10.64 -26.81
C LEU A 399 29.70 11.20 -25.44
N LEU A 400 30.88 11.82 -25.35
CA LEU A 400 31.34 12.46 -24.11
C LEU A 400 30.40 13.60 -23.66
N GLN A 401 29.90 14.41 -24.60
CA GLN A 401 28.92 15.46 -24.31
C GLN A 401 27.59 14.86 -23.83
N CYS A 402 27.12 13.77 -24.43
CA CYS A 402 25.92 13.08 -23.96
C CYS A 402 26.08 12.52 -22.54
N TYR A 403 27.25 11.96 -22.19
CA TYR A 403 27.53 11.51 -20.81
C TYR A 403 27.53 12.66 -19.80
N ARG A 404 28.09 13.84 -20.18
CA ARG A 404 28.07 15.03 -19.31
C ARG A 404 26.63 15.53 -19.13
N ALA A 405 25.87 15.70 -20.20
CA ALA A 405 24.48 16.13 -20.15
C ALA A 405 23.63 15.16 -19.30
N ARG A 406 23.85 13.83 -19.44
CA ARG A 406 23.17 12.83 -18.60
C ARG A 406 23.48 13.02 -17.11
N GLN A 407 24.71 13.35 -16.76
CA GLN A 407 25.09 13.60 -15.37
C GLN A 407 24.46 14.87 -14.82
N GLU A 408 24.40 15.95 -15.62
CA GLU A 408 23.74 17.20 -15.28
C GLU A 408 22.24 17.01 -15.01
N ILE A 409 21.54 16.27 -15.88
CA ILE A 409 20.11 15.97 -15.66
C ILE A 409 19.87 15.13 -14.41
N LYS A 410 20.73 14.15 -14.14
CA LYS A 410 20.66 13.40 -12.87
C LYS A 410 20.79 14.34 -11.69
N GLN A 411 21.70 15.29 -11.74
CA GLN A 411 21.90 16.26 -10.68
C GLN A 411 20.65 17.13 -10.47
N GLN A 412 20.02 17.60 -11.57
CA GLN A 412 18.76 18.34 -11.50
C GLN A 412 17.64 17.51 -10.84
N ILE A 413 17.51 16.22 -11.20
CA ILE A 413 16.54 15.33 -10.57
C ILE A 413 16.81 15.21 -9.07
N TYR A 414 18.07 15.11 -8.64
CA TYR A 414 18.43 15.03 -7.23
C TYR A 414 18.12 16.33 -6.47
N GLU A 415 18.32 17.48 -7.11
CA GLU A 415 17.92 18.78 -6.55
C GLU A 415 16.41 18.89 -6.35
N ILE A 416 15.62 18.48 -7.37
CA ILE A 416 14.15 18.48 -7.29
C ILE A 416 13.66 17.53 -6.20
N THR A 417 14.18 16.30 -6.18
CA THR A 417 13.75 15.26 -5.22
C THR A 417 14.33 15.45 -3.81
N GLY A 418 15.39 16.22 -3.67
CA GLY A 418 16.15 16.37 -2.41
C GLY A 418 17.00 15.16 -2.06
N LEU A 419 17.17 14.22 -3.00
CA LEU A 419 18.04 13.06 -2.84
C LEU A 419 19.49 13.51 -2.99
N SER A 420 20.23 13.60 -1.87
CA SER A 420 21.65 13.90 -1.91
C SER A 420 22.48 12.66 -2.28
N ASP A 421 23.67 12.90 -2.83
CA ASP A 421 24.65 11.85 -3.12
C ASP A 421 25.02 11.04 -1.86
N ILE A 422 24.92 11.64 -0.67
CA ILE A 422 25.17 11.01 0.63
C ILE A 422 24.19 9.85 0.89
N LEU A 423 22.89 10.04 0.61
CA LEU A 423 21.87 8.98 0.75
C LEU A 423 22.12 7.81 -0.19
N ARG A 424 22.84 8.04 -1.28
CA ARG A 424 23.19 7.01 -2.28
C ARG A 424 24.57 6.40 -2.04
N GLY A 425 25.28 6.84 -1.01
CA GLY A 425 26.64 6.39 -0.72
C GLY A 425 27.70 6.92 -1.72
N ALA A 426 27.37 7.93 -2.52
CA ALA A 426 28.28 8.55 -3.46
C ALA A 426 28.92 9.80 -2.82
N SER A 427 30.24 9.82 -2.67
CA SER A 427 31.01 11.00 -2.27
C SER A 427 31.97 11.39 -3.39
N GLN A 428 32.11 12.68 -3.66
CA GLN A 428 33.12 13.18 -4.59
C GLN A 428 34.38 13.53 -3.81
N ALA A 429 35.53 12.99 -4.22
CA ALA A 429 36.82 13.22 -3.56
C ALA A 429 37.29 14.70 -3.58
N SER A 430 36.65 15.55 -4.40
CA SER A 430 36.95 16.98 -4.53
C SER A 430 36.12 17.89 -3.61
N GLU A 431 35.12 17.37 -2.90
CA GLU A 431 34.27 18.16 -2.02
C GLU A 431 34.91 18.30 -0.61
N THR A 432 34.81 19.51 -0.05
CA THR A 432 35.26 19.74 1.32
C THR A 432 34.29 19.08 2.32
N ALA A 433 34.82 18.59 3.43
CA ALA A 433 34.03 17.99 4.51
C ALA A 433 32.86 18.89 4.98
N THR A 434 33.08 20.21 5.01
CA THR A 434 32.06 21.20 5.37
C THR A 434 30.93 21.29 4.35
N ALA A 435 31.24 21.23 3.05
CA ALA A 435 30.23 21.25 2.01
C ALA A 435 29.38 19.98 2.01
N GLN A 436 29.98 18.81 2.26
CA GLN A 436 29.27 17.54 2.42
C GLN A 436 28.37 17.56 3.66
N GLN A 437 28.84 18.15 4.77
CA GLN A 437 28.06 18.27 5.99
C GLN A 437 26.83 19.18 5.81
N ILE A 438 26.96 20.31 5.13
CA ILE A 438 25.86 21.23 4.83
C ILE A 438 24.85 20.57 3.88
N LYS A 439 25.32 19.93 2.80
CA LYS A 439 24.43 19.17 1.88
C LYS A 439 23.69 18.05 2.61
N GLY A 440 24.38 17.32 3.51
CA GLY A 440 23.78 16.30 4.36
C GLY A 440 22.70 16.84 5.29
N GLN A 441 22.89 18.02 5.88
CA GLN A 441 21.91 18.66 6.74
C GLN A 441 20.62 19.06 5.97
N PHE A 442 20.73 19.64 4.79
CA PHE A 442 19.56 20.01 4.00
C PHE A 442 18.79 18.80 3.43
N ALA A 443 19.50 17.77 2.99
CA ALA A 443 18.87 16.52 2.58
C ALA A 443 18.18 15.82 3.75
N SER A 444 18.77 15.90 4.96
CA SER A 444 18.18 15.31 6.17
C SER A 444 16.89 15.99 6.61
N LEU A 445 16.69 17.29 6.33
CA LEU A 445 15.46 18.00 6.71
C LEU A 445 14.23 17.49 5.95
N ARG A 446 14.33 17.32 4.61
CA ARG A 446 13.21 16.76 3.82
C ARG A 446 12.94 15.31 4.19
N LEU A 447 13.99 14.51 4.36
CA LEU A 447 13.88 13.13 4.75
C LEU A 447 13.22 12.99 6.13
N ARG A 448 13.65 13.85 7.08
CA ARG A 448 13.07 13.88 8.42
C ARG A 448 11.58 14.23 8.40
N SER A 449 11.16 15.20 7.59
CA SER A 449 9.74 15.50 7.42
C SER A 449 8.95 14.29 6.90
N MET A 450 9.50 13.55 5.93
CA MET A 450 8.86 12.31 5.44
C MET A 450 8.82 11.22 6.50
N GLN A 451 9.89 11.08 7.30
CA GLN A 451 9.94 10.14 8.44
C GLN A 451 8.89 10.48 9.49
N GLU A 452 8.74 11.77 9.83
CA GLU A 452 7.74 12.26 10.78
C GLU A 452 6.32 12.00 10.26
N GLU A 453 6.04 12.20 8.97
CA GLU A 453 4.74 11.87 8.35
C GLU A 453 4.43 10.37 8.43
N VAL A 454 5.42 9.50 8.14
CA VAL A 454 5.24 8.04 8.24
C VAL A 454 5.07 7.61 9.70
N ALA A 455 5.78 8.25 10.64
CA ALA A 455 5.63 7.97 12.07
C ALA A 455 4.26 8.40 12.61
N LEU A 456 3.74 9.54 12.17
CA LEU A 456 2.38 9.98 12.50
C LEU A 456 1.33 9.00 11.95
N PHE A 457 1.48 8.57 10.70
CA PHE A 457 0.60 7.58 10.09
C PHE A 457 0.62 6.25 10.86
N ALA A 458 1.80 5.75 11.23
CA ALA A 458 1.94 4.55 12.05
C ALA A 458 1.32 4.73 13.44
N SER A 459 1.55 5.89 14.09
CA SER A 459 0.96 6.22 15.40
C SER A 459 -0.55 6.24 15.36
N ASP A 460 -1.15 6.81 14.31
CA ASP A 460 -2.61 6.87 14.16
C ASP A 460 -3.20 5.48 13.93
N LEU A 461 -2.55 4.61 13.16
CA LEU A 461 -2.97 3.21 13.01
C LEU A 461 -2.90 2.45 14.33
N ILE A 462 -1.82 2.62 15.09
CA ILE A 462 -1.66 1.98 16.40
C ILE A 462 -2.69 2.51 17.41
N ARG A 463 -3.04 3.81 17.34
CA ARG A 463 -4.14 4.38 18.14
C ARG A 463 -5.49 3.75 17.81
N LEU A 464 -5.79 3.50 16.53
CA LEU A 464 -7.01 2.80 16.12
C LEU A 464 -7.03 1.36 16.67
N LYS A 465 -5.90 0.63 16.52
CA LYS A 465 -5.76 -0.72 17.10
C LYS A 465 -5.96 -0.70 18.62
N ALA A 466 -5.36 0.24 19.32
CA ALA A 466 -5.52 0.39 20.76
C ALA A 466 -6.97 0.63 21.19
N GLN A 467 -7.71 1.47 20.43
CA GLN A 467 -9.14 1.66 20.70
C GLN A 467 -9.92 0.36 20.55
N ILE A 468 -9.68 -0.41 19.48
CA ILE A 468 -10.33 -1.70 19.25
C ILE A 468 -9.99 -2.69 20.38
N ILE A 469 -8.71 -2.82 20.77
CA ILE A 469 -8.28 -3.67 21.86
C ILE A 469 -8.99 -3.28 23.18
N CYS A 470 -9.02 -1.99 23.49
CA CYS A 470 -9.62 -1.51 24.72
C CYS A 470 -11.16 -1.65 24.74
N THR A 471 -11.85 -1.50 23.59
CA THR A 471 -13.33 -1.53 23.53
C THR A 471 -13.87 -2.92 23.28
N LYS A 472 -13.31 -3.65 22.31
CA LYS A 472 -13.87 -4.92 21.81
C LYS A 472 -13.27 -6.16 22.46
N PHE A 473 -11.95 -6.22 22.70
CA PHE A 473 -11.30 -7.42 23.19
C PHE A 473 -11.81 -7.82 24.57
N GLN A 474 -11.93 -9.12 24.78
CA GLN A 474 -12.22 -9.68 26.09
C GLN A 474 -11.04 -9.44 27.05
N PRO A 475 -11.31 -9.25 28.35
CA PRO A 475 -10.25 -9.09 29.33
C PRO A 475 -9.24 -10.24 29.33
N GLN A 476 -9.68 -11.45 29.06
CA GLN A 476 -8.86 -12.66 29.02
C GLN A 476 -7.84 -12.58 27.86
N THR A 477 -8.26 -12.14 26.67
CA THR A 477 -7.39 -11.94 25.50
C THR A 477 -6.33 -10.88 25.78
N ILE A 478 -6.72 -9.74 26.38
CA ILE A 478 -5.78 -8.68 26.75
C ILE A 478 -4.71 -9.20 27.72
N LEU A 479 -5.11 -9.97 28.74
CA LEU A 479 -4.19 -10.54 29.73
C LEU A 479 -3.25 -11.57 29.11
N MET A 480 -3.74 -12.37 28.20
CA MET A 480 -2.95 -13.37 27.48
C MET A 480 -1.88 -12.68 26.62
N TYR A 481 -2.24 -11.68 25.84
CA TYR A 481 -1.32 -10.95 24.97
C TYR A 481 -0.30 -10.12 25.76
N ALA A 482 -0.73 -9.50 26.86
CA ALA A 482 0.16 -8.76 27.73
C ALA A 482 1.11 -9.64 28.58
N GLY A 483 0.95 -10.97 28.55
CA GLY A 483 1.73 -11.86 29.40
C GLY A 483 1.56 -11.56 30.88
N ALA A 484 0.33 -11.31 31.33
CA ALA A 484 0.01 -10.84 32.67
C ALA A 484 0.53 -11.77 33.80
N SER A 485 0.60 -13.09 33.53
CA SER A 485 1.17 -14.07 34.45
C SER A 485 2.66 -13.87 34.75
N GLN A 486 3.39 -13.19 33.88
CA GLN A 486 4.83 -12.91 34.01
C GLN A 486 5.12 -11.54 34.63
N MET A 487 4.09 -10.76 35.00
CA MET A 487 4.24 -9.47 35.66
C MET A 487 4.64 -9.63 37.12
N GLN A 488 5.16 -8.55 37.73
CA GLN A 488 5.51 -8.56 39.13
C GLN A 488 4.24 -8.79 40.01
N PRO A 489 4.35 -9.49 41.15
CA PRO A 489 3.18 -9.80 42.00
C PRO A 489 2.39 -8.56 42.46
N VAL A 490 3.08 -7.42 42.64
CA VAL A 490 2.46 -6.15 43.01
C VAL A 490 1.60 -5.61 41.85
N ASP A 491 2.06 -5.73 40.62
CA ASP A 491 1.33 -5.29 39.44
C ASP A 491 0.14 -6.20 39.16
N GLN A 492 0.26 -7.53 39.41
CA GLN A 492 -0.82 -8.49 39.24
C GLN A 492 -2.04 -8.18 40.13
N GLN A 493 -1.82 -7.67 41.34
CA GLN A 493 -2.92 -7.27 42.23
C GLN A 493 -3.74 -6.08 41.68
N MET A 494 -3.15 -5.25 40.84
CA MET A 494 -3.78 -4.07 40.26
C MET A 494 -4.52 -4.38 38.94
N ILE A 495 -4.33 -5.56 38.34
CA ILE A 495 -4.90 -5.93 37.03
C ILE A 495 -6.42 -5.71 36.95
N PRO A 496 -7.27 -6.15 37.94
CA PRO A 496 -8.71 -5.97 37.80
C PRO A 496 -9.12 -4.50 37.68
N GLN A 497 -8.48 -3.62 38.44
CA GLN A 497 -8.73 -2.18 38.38
C GLN A 497 -8.17 -1.55 37.10
N ALA A 498 -7.01 -2.02 36.65
CA ALA A 498 -6.41 -1.59 35.39
C ALA A 498 -7.31 -1.95 34.19
N LEU A 499 -7.91 -3.15 34.16
CA LEU A 499 -8.85 -3.55 33.12
C LEU A 499 -10.10 -2.67 33.07
N GLN A 500 -10.64 -2.28 34.24
CA GLN A 500 -11.76 -1.35 34.30
C GLN A 500 -11.38 0.03 33.74
N LEU A 501 -10.17 0.48 34.04
CA LEU A 501 -9.65 1.75 33.50
C LEU A 501 -9.47 1.69 31.97
N ILE A 502 -8.97 0.58 31.42
CA ILE A 502 -8.78 0.36 29.98
C ILE A 502 -10.12 0.45 29.25
N LYS A 503 -11.18 -0.16 29.77
CA LYS A 503 -12.51 -0.14 29.16
C LYS A 503 -13.19 1.24 29.18
N ASN A 504 -12.71 2.19 29.99
CA ASN A 504 -13.32 3.49 30.16
C ASN A 504 -12.58 4.56 29.32
N LYS A 505 -12.99 4.75 28.05
CA LYS A 505 -12.49 5.78 27.11
C LYS A 505 -10.96 5.85 27.01
N PRO A 506 -10.33 4.91 26.32
CA PRO A 506 -8.87 4.73 26.31
C PRO A 506 -8.09 5.97 25.86
N LEU A 507 -8.53 6.70 24.84
CA LEU A 507 -7.82 7.88 24.35
C LEU A 507 -7.83 9.08 25.32
N ARG A 508 -8.74 9.10 26.30
CA ARG A 508 -8.70 10.11 27.37
C ARG A 508 -7.62 9.81 28.40
N ASN A 509 -7.34 8.52 28.61
CA ASN A 509 -6.47 8.04 29.68
C ASN A 509 -5.04 7.83 29.22
N PHE A 510 -4.83 7.46 27.96
CA PHE A 510 -3.53 7.07 27.44
C PHE A 510 -3.05 8.01 26.32
N ARG A 511 -1.75 8.21 26.28
CA ARG A 511 -1.00 8.80 25.17
C ARG A 511 -0.31 7.64 24.46
N ILE A 512 -0.61 7.46 23.19
CA ILE A 512 -0.08 6.38 22.36
C ILE A 512 0.68 7.01 21.20
N GLU A 513 1.96 6.75 21.10
CA GLU A 513 2.84 7.36 20.12
C GLU A 513 3.86 6.35 19.59
N VAL A 514 4.39 6.66 18.41
CA VAL A 514 5.55 5.99 17.82
C VAL A 514 6.61 7.05 17.55
N ALA A 515 7.81 6.85 18.06
CA ALA A 515 8.91 7.77 17.79
C ALA A 515 9.39 7.60 16.35
N ALA A 516 9.61 8.72 15.63
CA ALA A 516 10.10 8.69 14.24
C ALA A 516 11.42 7.92 14.11
N ASP A 517 12.32 8.08 15.09
CA ASP A 517 13.63 7.41 15.13
C ASP A 517 13.51 5.88 15.28
N SER A 518 12.36 5.37 15.70
CA SER A 518 12.11 3.93 15.83
C SER A 518 11.81 3.23 14.51
N LEU A 519 11.50 3.98 13.45
CA LEU A 519 11.12 3.45 12.13
C LEU A 519 12.30 3.26 11.17
N VAL A 520 13.48 3.80 11.50
CA VAL A 520 14.65 3.82 10.59
C VAL A 520 15.87 3.07 11.16
#